data_6ee94dbbefb2f84aff3a63d7b91954d2
#
_entry.id   6ee94dbbefb2f84aff3a63d7b91954d2
#
_cell.length_a   1.000
_cell.length_b   1.000
_cell.length_c   1.000
_cell.angle_alpha   90.00
_cell.angle_beta   90.00
_cell.angle_gamma   90.00
#
_symmetry.space_group_name_H-M   'P 1'
#
loop_
_entity.id
_entity.type
_entity.pdbx_description
1 polymer ?
#
loop_
_entity_poly.entity_id
_entity_poly.type
_entity_poly.pdbx_seq_one_letter_code
_entity_poly.pdbx_strand_id
1 'polypeptide(L)'
;MYSMVILDDEKIVLQGIQKLCQKEDFGFVIKGAFVDSLKALDALPDLRPHLIITDVRMPQMDGLEFARRAKEILPESEIVILSGYRDFSYAQTAMQIGVSDYLLKPIKKTDFGDMLHRMYERLEAKIGQAAYYQVLDGYARGLVGEEEVKHAVSSVQ
;
A
#
# COMPACT_ATOMS: atom_id res chain seq x y z
N MET A 1 0.66 13.46 -2.13
CA MET A 1 0.95 12.61 -0.97
C MET A 1 -0.08 11.50 -0.90
N TYR A 2 0.36 10.28 -0.68
CA TYR A 2 -0.52 9.12 -0.61
C TYR A 2 -0.96 8.85 0.82
N SER A 3 -2.09 8.17 0.99
CA SER A 3 -2.61 7.81 2.31
C SER A 3 -2.25 6.38 2.68
N MET A 4 -2.05 6.15 3.98
CA MET A 4 -1.61 4.88 4.53
C MET A 4 -2.41 4.56 5.79
N VAL A 5 -2.73 3.28 5.96
CA VAL A 5 -3.32 2.71 7.18
C VAL A 5 -2.37 1.67 7.73
N ILE A 6 -2.17 1.67 9.04
CA ILE A 6 -1.28 0.73 9.71
C ILE A 6 -2.03 -0.08 10.77
N LEU A 7 -1.70 -1.38 10.84
CA LEU A 7 -2.31 -2.32 11.78
C LEU A 7 -1.24 -3.13 12.50
N ASP A 8 -1.33 -3.15 13.81
CA ASP A 8 -0.53 -4.04 14.66
C ASP A 8 -1.19 -4.09 16.03
N ASP A 9 -1.32 -5.27 16.63
CA ASP A 9 -1.91 -5.42 17.96
C ASP A 9 -1.00 -4.83 19.07
N GLU A 10 0.28 -4.60 18.76
CA GLU A 10 1.21 -3.95 19.66
C GLU A 10 1.26 -2.45 19.40
N LYS A 11 0.72 -1.65 20.31
CA LYS A 11 0.68 -0.18 20.19
C LYS A 11 2.07 0.44 20.01
N ILE A 12 3.10 -0.17 20.61
CA ILE A 12 4.47 0.34 20.50
C ILE A 12 4.98 0.30 19.07
N VAL A 13 4.57 -0.70 18.29
CA VAL A 13 4.92 -0.80 16.87
C VAL A 13 4.27 0.32 16.07
N LEU A 14 2.97 0.56 16.30
CA LEU A 14 2.24 1.66 15.65
C LEU A 14 2.87 3.01 15.97
N GLN A 15 3.21 3.24 17.24
CA GLN A 15 3.85 4.47 17.69
C GLN A 15 5.22 4.66 17.02
N GLY A 16 5.98 3.57 16.89
CA GLY A 16 7.28 3.60 16.22
C GLY A 16 7.17 4.02 14.76
N ILE A 17 6.20 3.46 14.04
CA ILE A 17 5.95 3.81 12.64
C ILE A 17 5.51 5.27 12.53
N GLN A 18 4.59 5.71 13.41
CA GLN A 18 4.13 7.09 13.43
C GLN A 18 5.29 8.08 13.66
N LYS A 19 6.21 7.75 14.56
CA LYS A 19 7.40 8.58 14.82
C LYS A 19 8.32 8.67 13.62
N LEU A 20 8.53 7.55 12.92
CA LEU A 20 9.35 7.55 11.70
C LEU A 20 8.75 8.48 10.64
N CYS A 21 7.45 8.42 10.45
CA CYS A 21 6.75 9.24 9.46
C CYS A 21 6.67 10.73 9.87
N GLN A 22 6.75 11.04 11.15
CA GLN A 22 6.83 12.43 11.64
C GLN A 22 8.21 13.05 11.43
N LYS A 23 9.27 12.24 11.56
CA LYS A 23 10.65 12.72 11.45
C LYS A 23 11.11 12.89 10.01
N GLU A 24 10.52 12.16 9.08
CA GLU A 24 10.96 12.14 7.70
C GLU A 24 9.75 12.02 6.78
N ASP A 25 9.74 12.78 5.70
CA ASP A 25 8.68 12.75 4.71
C ASP A 25 8.96 11.65 3.69
N PHE A 26 8.18 10.58 3.74
CA PHE A 26 8.27 9.47 2.80
C PHE A 26 7.23 9.57 1.67
N GLY A 27 6.45 10.65 1.63
CA GLY A 27 5.38 10.80 0.65
C GLY A 27 4.06 10.18 1.06
N PHE A 28 3.93 9.75 2.32
CA PHE A 28 2.72 9.12 2.86
C PHE A 28 2.22 9.82 4.10
N VAL A 29 0.89 9.88 4.24
CA VAL A 29 0.23 10.36 5.45
C VAL A 29 -0.55 9.22 6.08
N ILE A 30 -0.40 9.00 7.39
CA ILE A 30 -1.13 7.96 8.12
C ILE A 30 -2.55 8.47 8.40
N LYS A 31 -3.54 7.84 7.81
CA LYS A 31 -4.96 8.17 8.04
C LYS A 31 -5.61 7.35 9.14
N GLY A 32 -5.03 6.23 9.50
CA GLY A 32 -5.54 5.39 10.57
C GLY A 32 -4.49 4.44 11.09
N ALA A 33 -4.53 4.20 12.38
CA ALA A 33 -3.67 3.23 13.07
C ALA A 33 -4.57 2.36 13.94
N PHE A 34 -4.55 1.06 13.72
CA PHE A 34 -5.50 0.14 14.33
C PHE A 34 -4.79 -0.99 15.06
N VAL A 35 -5.27 -1.33 16.24
CA VAL A 35 -4.86 -2.53 16.99
C VAL A 35 -5.79 -3.71 16.73
N ASP A 36 -6.94 -3.47 16.11
CA ASP A 36 -8.01 -4.43 15.88
C ASP A 36 -8.29 -4.52 14.38
N SER A 37 -8.09 -5.71 13.81
CA SER A 37 -8.26 -5.97 12.38
C SER A 37 -9.71 -5.81 11.91
N LEU A 38 -10.70 -6.13 12.74
CA LEU A 38 -12.10 -5.97 12.37
C LEU A 38 -12.48 -4.49 12.26
N LYS A 39 -12.02 -3.67 13.19
CA LYS A 39 -12.24 -2.21 13.14
C LYS A 39 -11.55 -1.59 11.93
N ALA A 40 -10.35 -2.03 11.62
CA ALA A 40 -9.65 -1.57 10.44
C ALA A 40 -10.41 -1.92 9.16
N LEU A 41 -10.91 -3.15 9.06
CA LEU A 41 -11.65 -3.60 7.89
C LEU A 41 -12.91 -2.75 7.68
N ASP A 42 -13.66 -2.46 8.76
CA ASP A 42 -14.85 -1.62 8.71
C ASP A 42 -14.54 -0.19 8.26
N ALA A 43 -13.36 0.31 8.57
CA ALA A 43 -12.95 1.67 8.21
C ALA A 43 -12.45 1.81 6.77
N LEU A 44 -12.05 0.73 6.11
CA LEU A 44 -11.43 0.77 4.78
C LEU A 44 -12.31 1.45 3.71
N PRO A 45 -13.63 1.18 3.62
CA PRO A 45 -14.44 1.84 2.59
C PRO A 45 -14.46 3.36 2.69
N ASP A 46 -14.37 3.91 3.89
CA ASP A 46 -14.34 5.36 4.11
C ASP A 46 -12.94 5.95 3.96
N LEU A 47 -11.93 5.28 4.51
CA LEU A 47 -10.55 5.77 4.49
C LEU A 47 -9.89 5.62 3.12
N ARG A 48 -10.20 4.55 2.41
CA ARG A 48 -9.67 4.23 1.07
C ARG A 48 -8.17 4.50 0.95
N PRO A 49 -7.33 3.87 1.79
CA PRO A 49 -5.90 4.12 1.75
C PRO A 49 -5.26 3.59 0.47
N HIS A 50 -4.20 4.24 0.03
CA HIS A 50 -3.37 3.77 -1.08
C HIS A 50 -2.47 2.62 -0.64
N LEU A 51 -2.05 2.63 0.62
CA LEU A 51 -1.15 1.64 1.20
C LEU A 51 -1.68 1.15 2.54
N ILE A 52 -1.64 -0.16 2.75
CA ILE A 52 -2.00 -0.78 4.02
C ILE A 52 -0.79 -1.57 4.51
N ILE A 53 -0.37 -1.32 5.75
CA ILE A 53 0.69 -2.08 6.41
C ILE A 53 0.06 -2.84 7.56
N THR A 54 0.18 -4.16 7.59
CA THR A 54 -0.44 -4.99 8.62
C THR A 54 0.51 -6.03 9.18
N ASP A 55 0.45 -6.26 10.48
CA ASP A 55 1.07 -7.40 11.14
C ASP A 55 0.35 -8.70 10.72
N VAL A 56 1.05 -9.83 10.80
CA VAL A 56 0.47 -11.15 10.51
C VAL A 56 -0.37 -11.65 11.68
N ARG A 57 0.18 -11.61 12.89
CA ARG A 57 -0.48 -12.18 14.07
C ARG A 57 -1.27 -11.14 14.83
N MET A 58 -2.60 -11.22 14.67
CA MET A 58 -3.54 -10.37 15.40
C MET A 58 -4.69 -11.22 15.92
N PRO A 59 -5.30 -10.84 17.07
CA PRO A 59 -6.47 -11.55 17.61
C PRO A 59 -7.65 -11.46 16.65
N GLN A 60 -8.54 -12.45 16.71
CA GLN A 60 -9.80 -12.56 15.97
C GLN A 60 -9.59 -12.84 14.47
N MET A 61 -8.92 -11.96 13.75
CA MET A 61 -8.63 -12.13 12.34
C MET A 61 -7.16 -11.77 12.12
N ASP A 62 -6.36 -12.71 11.60
CA ASP A 62 -4.95 -12.46 11.36
C ASP A 62 -4.73 -11.53 10.15
N GLY A 63 -3.49 -11.05 10.01
CA GLY A 63 -3.14 -10.08 8.97
C GLY A 63 -3.24 -10.63 7.56
N LEU A 64 -3.07 -11.94 7.36
CA LEU A 64 -3.22 -12.54 6.03
C LEU A 64 -4.68 -12.57 5.60
N GLU A 65 -5.58 -12.97 6.49
CA GLU A 65 -7.02 -12.94 6.21
C GLU A 65 -7.51 -11.51 6.03
N PHE A 66 -7.02 -10.58 6.86
CA PHE A 66 -7.31 -9.15 6.70
C PHE A 66 -6.87 -8.67 5.32
N ALA A 67 -5.65 -9.01 4.88
CA ALA A 67 -5.12 -8.61 3.59
C ALA A 67 -5.98 -9.15 2.44
N ARG A 68 -6.43 -10.40 2.55
CA ARG A 68 -7.30 -11.01 1.54
C ARG A 68 -8.61 -10.24 1.40
N ARG A 69 -9.25 -9.92 2.54
CA ARG A 69 -10.50 -9.15 2.55
C ARG A 69 -10.31 -7.71 2.10
N ALA A 70 -9.19 -7.09 2.49
CA ALA A 70 -8.87 -5.73 2.07
C ALA A 70 -8.71 -5.65 0.54
N LYS A 71 -8.09 -6.66 -0.07
CA LYS A 71 -7.97 -6.73 -1.54
C LYS A 71 -9.31 -6.85 -2.24
N GLU A 72 -10.29 -7.50 -1.63
CA GLU A 72 -11.65 -7.57 -2.18
C GLU A 72 -12.36 -6.21 -2.12
N ILE A 73 -12.15 -5.45 -1.03
CA ILE A 73 -12.77 -4.14 -0.83
C ILE A 73 -12.06 -3.07 -1.67
N LEU A 74 -10.73 -3.08 -1.67
CA LEU A 74 -9.88 -2.09 -2.31
C LEU A 74 -8.82 -2.79 -3.18
N PRO A 75 -9.17 -3.29 -4.36
CA PRO A 75 -8.24 -4.07 -5.20
C PRO A 75 -6.99 -3.31 -5.60
N GLU A 76 -7.06 -1.98 -5.67
CA GLU A 76 -5.94 -1.13 -6.11
C GLU A 76 -4.99 -0.74 -4.98
N SER A 77 -5.36 -0.96 -3.71
CA SER A 77 -4.48 -0.64 -2.60
C SER A 77 -3.28 -1.58 -2.54
N GLU A 78 -2.10 -1.02 -2.30
CA GLU A 78 -0.91 -1.81 -2.03
C GLU A 78 -0.95 -2.31 -0.58
N ILE A 79 -0.49 -3.53 -0.35
CA ILE A 79 -0.47 -4.13 0.99
C ILE A 79 0.94 -4.62 1.30
N VAL A 80 1.44 -4.26 2.48
CA VAL A 80 2.72 -4.72 3.01
C VAL A 80 2.46 -5.47 4.31
N ILE A 81 3.06 -6.64 4.44
CA ILE A 81 2.98 -7.48 5.64
C ILE A 81 4.20 -7.23 6.52
N LEU A 82 3.96 -7.00 7.81
CA LEU A 82 5.01 -6.97 8.84
C LEU A 82 4.95 -8.27 9.61
N SER A 83 6.11 -8.89 9.85
CA SER A 83 6.15 -10.12 10.64
C SER A 83 7.45 -10.26 11.42
N GLY A 84 7.35 -10.73 12.66
CA GLY A 84 8.49 -11.16 13.45
C GLY A 84 8.95 -12.58 13.12
N TYR A 85 8.24 -13.25 12.23
CA TYR A 85 8.46 -14.64 11.93
C TYR A 85 9.11 -14.82 10.56
N ARG A 86 10.24 -15.49 10.53
CA ARG A 86 10.91 -15.91 9.30
C ARG A 86 10.31 -17.22 8.83
N ASP A 87 9.01 -17.21 8.58
CA ASP A 87 8.31 -18.39 8.14
C ASP A 87 8.00 -18.24 6.64
N PHE A 88 8.59 -19.11 5.86
CA PHE A 88 8.41 -19.15 4.41
C PHE A 88 6.93 -19.33 4.03
N SER A 89 6.18 -20.08 4.83
CA SER A 89 4.76 -20.33 4.56
C SER A 89 3.92 -19.03 4.63
N TYR A 90 4.22 -18.13 5.57
CA TYR A 90 3.54 -16.83 5.64
C TYR A 90 3.84 -15.97 4.42
N ALA A 91 5.12 -15.89 4.02
CA ALA A 91 5.52 -15.13 2.85
C ALA A 91 4.88 -15.68 1.58
N GLN A 92 4.84 -17.01 1.43
CA GLN A 92 4.24 -17.67 0.29
C GLN A 92 2.73 -17.40 0.22
N THR A 93 2.02 -17.52 1.33
CA THR A 93 0.59 -17.22 1.41
C THR A 93 0.31 -15.76 1.08
N ALA A 94 1.12 -14.84 1.61
CA ALA A 94 1.01 -13.41 1.34
C ALA A 94 1.15 -13.11 -0.16
N MET A 95 2.11 -13.74 -0.82
CA MET A 95 2.29 -13.58 -2.27
C MET A 95 1.08 -14.09 -3.06
N GLN A 96 0.48 -15.19 -2.64
CA GLN A 96 -0.73 -15.74 -3.28
C GLN A 96 -1.94 -14.80 -3.13
N ILE A 97 -2.02 -14.09 -2.00
CA ILE A 97 -3.06 -13.08 -1.76
C ILE A 97 -2.84 -11.85 -2.65
N GLY A 98 -1.61 -11.60 -3.06
CA GLY A 98 -1.26 -10.44 -3.88
C GLY A 98 -0.74 -9.26 -3.08
N VAL A 99 -0.08 -9.52 -1.93
CA VAL A 99 0.59 -8.44 -1.19
C VAL A 99 1.80 -7.95 -1.96
N SER A 100 2.14 -6.68 -1.76
CA SER A 100 3.17 -6.00 -2.52
C SER A 100 4.57 -6.22 -1.97
N ASP A 101 4.68 -6.41 -0.66
CA ASP A 101 5.98 -6.56 0.02
C ASP A 101 5.80 -7.22 1.38
N TYR A 102 6.91 -7.68 1.95
CA TYR A 102 6.96 -8.39 3.23
C TYR A 102 8.17 -7.88 4.01
N LEU A 103 7.95 -7.33 5.19
CA LEU A 103 8.98 -6.70 6.00
C LEU A 103 9.12 -7.42 7.34
N LEU A 104 10.35 -7.75 7.75
CA LEU A 104 10.61 -8.45 9.00
C LEU A 104 10.78 -7.46 10.17
N LYS A 105 10.24 -7.84 11.33
CA LYS A 105 10.49 -7.15 12.60
C LYS A 105 11.82 -7.64 13.21
N PRO A 106 12.53 -6.83 13.98
CA PRO A 106 12.24 -5.43 14.30
C PRO A 106 12.42 -4.52 13.08
N ILE A 107 11.56 -3.50 12.97
CA ILE A 107 11.55 -2.60 11.82
C ILE A 107 12.76 -1.67 11.89
N LYS A 108 13.64 -1.76 10.91
CA LYS A 108 14.77 -0.85 10.76
C LYS A 108 14.34 0.36 9.94
N LYS A 109 14.80 1.54 10.33
CA LYS A 109 14.46 2.79 9.62
C LYS A 109 14.79 2.73 8.13
N THR A 110 15.96 2.18 7.77
CA THR A 110 16.39 2.06 6.37
C THR A 110 15.47 1.13 5.59
N ASP A 111 15.16 -0.06 6.13
CA ASP A 111 14.29 -1.03 5.46
C ASP A 111 12.87 -0.48 5.29
N PHE A 112 12.38 0.22 6.30
CA PHE A 112 11.07 0.87 6.26
C PHE A 112 11.02 1.96 5.19
N GLY A 113 12.02 2.83 5.16
CA GLY A 113 12.13 3.89 4.16
C GLY A 113 12.24 3.35 2.75
N ASP A 114 13.05 2.30 2.54
CA ASP A 114 13.20 1.66 1.24
C ASP A 114 11.89 1.03 0.77
N MET A 115 11.16 0.38 1.68
CA MET A 115 9.84 -0.19 1.38
C MET A 115 8.86 0.90 0.97
N LEU A 116 8.78 2.00 1.71
CA LEU A 116 7.88 3.11 1.36
C LEU A 116 8.26 3.73 0.01
N HIS A 117 9.55 3.83 -0.29
CA HIS A 117 10.00 4.31 -1.59
C HIS A 117 9.52 3.40 -2.73
N ARG A 118 9.65 2.08 -2.56
CA ARG A 118 9.14 1.12 -3.55
C ARG A 118 7.62 1.24 -3.74
N MET A 119 6.88 1.40 -2.64
CA MET A 119 5.42 1.55 -2.72
C MET A 119 5.02 2.87 -3.38
N TYR A 120 5.74 3.93 -3.09
CA TYR A 120 5.53 5.23 -3.74
C TYR A 120 5.71 5.13 -5.25
N GLU A 121 6.78 4.49 -5.70
CA GLU A 121 7.04 4.31 -7.13
C GLU A 121 5.97 3.44 -7.80
N ARG A 122 5.50 2.39 -7.12
CA ARG A 122 4.41 1.56 -7.65
C ARG A 122 3.12 2.36 -7.84
N LEU A 123 2.78 3.21 -6.88
CA LEU A 123 1.58 4.05 -6.96
C LEU A 123 1.71 5.11 -8.06
N GLU A 124 2.89 5.72 -8.20
CA GLU A 124 3.15 6.67 -9.29
C GLU A 124 3.03 5.99 -10.66
N ALA A 125 3.55 4.78 -10.80
CA ALA A 125 3.45 4.02 -12.04
C ALA A 125 2.00 3.70 -12.41
N LYS A 126 1.17 3.35 -11.43
CA LYS A 126 -0.27 3.09 -11.65
C LYS A 126 -0.99 4.33 -12.15
N ILE A 127 -0.71 5.49 -11.56
CA ILE A 127 -1.31 6.77 -11.97
C ILE A 127 -0.87 7.12 -13.39
N GLY A 128 0.42 6.98 -13.70
CA GLY A 128 0.96 7.23 -15.04
C GLY A 128 0.31 6.36 -16.09
N GLN A 129 0.14 5.06 -15.82
CA GLN A 129 -0.53 4.15 -16.74
C GLN A 129 -2.01 4.52 -16.94
N ALA A 130 -2.72 4.85 -15.88
CA ALA A 130 -4.13 5.26 -15.97
C ALA A 130 -4.27 6.51 -16.83
N ALA A 131 -3.41 7.51 -16.63
CA ALA A 131 -3.41 8.73 -17.44
C ALA A 131 -3.10 8.43 -18.91
N TYR A 132 -2.13 7.55 -19.16
CA TYR A 132 -1.77 7.11 -20.51
C TYR A 132 -2.97 6.48 -21.24
N TYR A 133 -3.67 5.53 -20.60
CA TYR A 133 -4.83 4.88 -21.20
C TYR A 133 -6.00 5.85 -21.44
N GLN A 134 -6.18 6.82 -20.54
CA GLN A 134 -7.19 7.87 -20.75
C GLN A 134 -6.89 8.72 -21.98
N VAL A 135 -5.63 9.08 -22.20
CA VAL A 135 -5.21 9.85 -23.36
C VAL A 135 -5.40 9.03 -24.63
N LEU A 136 -5.02 7.74 -24.64
CA LEU A 136 -5.23 6.86 -25.79
C LEU A 136 -6.72 6.72 -26.13
N ASP A 137 -7.57 6.54 -25.13
CA ASP A 137 -9.02 6.45 -25.34
C ASP A 137 -9.57 7.75 -25.91
N GLY A 138 -9.12 8.89 -25.37
CA GLY A 138 -9.48 10.21 -25.88
C GLY A 138 -9.04 10.44 -27.33
N TYR A 139 -7.84 9.98 -27.70
CA TYR A 139 -7.35 10.03 -29.09
C TYR A 139 -8.23 9.19 -30.02
N ALA A 140 -8.58 7.97 -29.61
CA ALA A 140 -9.43 7.07 -30.38
C ALA A 140 -10.83 7.68 -30.61
N ARG A 141 -11.30 8.50 -29.67
CA ARG A 141 -12.59 9.20 -29.76
C ARG A 141 -12.52 10.56 -30.44
N GLY A 142 -11.31 11.01 -30.84
CA GLY A 142 -11.09 12.31 -31.44
C GLY A 142 -11.14 13.50 -30.47
N LEU A 143 -10.98 13.23 -29.16
CA LEU A 143 -11.03 14.26 -28.12
C LEU A 143 -9.66 14.90 -27.82
N VAL A 144 -8.56 14.19 -28.14
CA VAL A 144 -7.19 14.67 -27.93
C VAL A 144 -6.36 14.45 -29.19
N GLY A 145 -5.31 15.23 -29.38
CA GLY A 145 -4.45 15.17 -30.55
C GLY A 145 -3.17 14.31 -30.34
N GLU A 146 -2.39 14.17 -31.42
CA GLU A 146 -1.15 13.38 -31.42
C GLU A 146 -0.12 13.88 -30.40
N GLU A 147 -0.01 15.18 -30.19
CA GLU A 147 0.96 15.76 -29.27
C GLU A 147 0.69 15.33 -27.83
N GLU A 148 -0.58 15.25 -27.46
CA GLU A 148 -0.99 14.79 -26.12
C GLU A 148 -0.65 13.31 -25.92
N VAL A 149 -0.82 12.48 -26.95
CA VAL A 149 -0.44 11.06 -26.92
C VAL A 149 1.09 10.92 -26.77
N LYS A 150 1.88 11.67 -27.53
CA LYS A 150 3.34 11.66 -27.43
C LYS A 150 3.83 12.03 -26.04
N HIS A 151 3.22 13.07 -25.46
CA HIS A 151 3.55 13.50 -24.10
C HIS A 151 3.25 12.40 -23.06
N ALA A 152 2.11 11.73 -23.17
CA ALA A 152 1.72 10.65 -22.27
C ALA A 152 2.68 9.45 -22.38
N VAL A 153 3.10 9.09 -23.60
CA VAL A 153 4.10 8.02 -23.83
C VAL A 153 5.42 8.36 -23.16
N SER A 154 5.90 9.60 -23.28
CA SER A 154 7.15 10.05 -22.64
C SER A 154 7.09 9.93 -21.12
N SER A 155 5.94 10.22 -20.52
CA SER A 155 5.81 10.25 -19.07
C SER A 155 5.71 8.86 -18.42
N VAL A 156 5.37 7.83 -19.19
CA VAL A 156 5.26 6.45 -18.69
C VAL A 156 6.60 5.70 -18.78
N GLN A 157 7.49 6.14 -19.64
CA GLN A 157 8.84 5.57 -19.77
C GLN A 157 9.77 6.10 -18.69
#